data_7149b1ab2caada8ac39e97b5bf7b67c7
#
_entry.id   7149b1ab2caada8ac39e97b5bf7b67c7
#
_cell.length_a   1.000
_cell.length_b   1.000
_cell.length_c   1.000
_cell.angle_alpha   90.00
_cell.angle_beta   90.00
_cell.angle_gamma   90.00
#
_symmetry.space_group_name_H-M   'P 1'
#
loop_
_entity.id
_entity.type
_entity.pdbx_description
1 polymer ?
#
loop_
_entity_poly.entity_id
_entity_poly.type
_entity_poly.pdbx_seq_one_letter_code
_entity_poly.pdbx_strand_id
1 'polypeptide(L)'
;MPHAERRIAELAAQLQLTDLLDRPAGQLSAGQKTRVALAKALINRPELLLLDEPTASLDPDTGDWVRSWLERYRAESGCAILLASHNMAEVERLCDHVLMLKQGQVVDQGSPAALLAKYGRDDLEEVFLDIARGRSREEIPA
;
A
#
# COMPACT_ATOMS: atom_id res chain seq x y z
N MET A 1 -12.13 22.50 -21.93
CA MET A 1 -12.40 21.38 -20.98
C MET A 1 -12.35 21.91 -19.57
N PRO A 2 -13.42 21.74 -18.80
CA PRO A 2 -13.41 22.11 -17.38
C PRO A 2 -12.24 21.41 -16.63
N HIS A 3 -11.75 22.06 -15.58
CA HIS A 3 -10.59 21.58 -14.83
C HIS A 3 -10.77 20.15 -14.28
N ALA A 4 -12.00 19.83 -13.82
CA ALA A 4 -12.36 18.51 -13.32
C ALA A 4 -12.28 17.41 -14.40
N GLU A 5 -12.80 17.68 -15.59
CA GLU A 5 -12.77 16.71 -16.70
C GLU A 5 -11.34 16.40 -17.15
N ARG A 6 -10.49 17.42 -17.21
CA ARG A 6 -9.07 17.23 -17.50
C ARG A 6 -8.40 16.32 -16.46
N ARG A 7 -8.68 16.55 -15.18
CA ARG A 7 -8.12 15.75 -14.09
C ARG A 7 -8.59 14.30 -14.14
N ILE A 8 -9.87 14.08 -14.45
CA ILE A 8 -10.41 12.73 -14.66
C ILE A 8 -9.70 12.02 -15.82
N ALA A 9 -9.53 12.69 -16.94
CA ALA A 9 -8.84 12.13 -18.10
C ALA A 9 -7.37 11.77 -17.80
N GLU A 10 -6.65 12.64 -17.07
CA GLU A 10 -5.27 12.39 -16.65
C GLU A 10 -5.17 11.12 -15.78
N LEU A 11 -6.02 11.02 -14.74
CA LEU A 11 -6.03 9.88 -13.83
C LEU A 11 -6.48 8.60 -14.53
N ALA A 12 -7.48 8.68 -15.40
CA ALA A 12 -7.94 7.54 -16.20
C ALA A 12 -6.82 6.99 -17.09
N ALA A 13 -6.04 7.86 -17.72
CA ALA A 13 -4.90 7.44 -18.53
C ALA A 13 -3.80 6.79 -17.66
N GLN A 14 -3.45 7.40 -16.54
CA GLN A 14 -2.42 6.89 -15.63
C GLN A 14 -2.78 5.54 -15.00
N LEU A 15 -4.05 5.34 -14.68
CA LEU A 15 -4.58 4.14 -14.02
C LEU A 15 -5.19 3.13 -15.00
N GLN A 16 -5.01 3.34 -16.30
CA GLN A 16 -5.54 2.44 -17.35
C GLN A 16 -7.06 2.25 -17.27
N LEU A 17 -7.79 3.34 -17.08
CA LEU A 17 -9.25 3.35 -16.93
C LEU A 17 -9.99 3.99 -18.11
N THR A 18 -9.28 4.55 -19.08
CA THR A 18 -9.88 5.34 -20.17
C THR A 18 -11.01 4.59 -20.87
N ASP A 19 -10.82 3.32 -21.19
CA ASP A 19 -11.82 2.47 -21.88
C ASP A 19 -12.95 2.00 -20.96
N LEU A 20 -12.89 2.34 -19.68
CA LEU A 20 -13.83 1.89 -18.65
C LEU A 20 -14.70 3.02 -18.09
N LEU A 21 -14.51 4.27 -18.54
CA LEU A 21 -15.18 5.45 -17.98
C LEU A 21 -16.71 5.37 -18.07
N ASP A 22 -17.24 4.77 -19.14
CA ASP A 22 -18.68 4.61 -19.36
C ASP A 22 -19.24 3.29 -18.83
N ARG A 23 -18.40 2.42 -18.26
CA ARG A 23 -18.82 1.12 -17.77
C ARG A 23 -19.38 1.23 -16.36
N PRO A 24 -20.56 0.64 -16.07
CA PRO A 24 -21.10 0.59 -14.71
C PRO A 24 -20.12 -0.06 -13.73
N ALA A 25 -19.96 0.54 -12.54
CA ALA A 25 -19.01 0.08 -11.53
C ALA A 25 -19.22 -1.38 -11.11
N GLY A 26 -20.46 -1.86 -11.13
CA GLY A 26 -20.79 -3.25 -10.83
C GLY A 26 -20.23 -4.28 -11.82
N GLN A 27 -19.85 -3.85 -13.02
CA GLN A 27 -19.29 -4.71 -14.07
C GLN A 27 -17.74 -4.71 -14.10
N LEU A 28 -17.11 -3.99 -13.18
CA LEU A 28 -15.66 -3.93 -13.08
C LEU A 28 -15.09 -5.11 -12.29
N SER A 29 -13.91 -5.59 -12.69
CA SER A 29 -13.13 -6.56 -11.92
C SER A 29 -12.64 -5.96 -10.60
N ALA A 30 -12.19 -6.80 -9.67
CA ALA A 30 -11.62 -6.34 -8.40
C ALA A 30 -10.44 -5.37 -8.61
N GLY A 31 -9.52 -5.69 -9.54
CA GLY A 31 -8.39 -4.84 -9.89
C GLY A 31 -8.82 -3.52 -10.53
N GLN A 32 -9.83 -3.53 -11.39
CA GLN A 32 -10.39 -2.32 -11.98
C GLN A 32 -11.05 -1.44 -10.92
N LYS A 33 -11.81 -2.03 -9.99
CA LYS A 33 -12.40 -1.31 -8.85
C LYS A 33 -11.34 -0.64 -7.97
N THR A 34 -10.24 -1.33 -7.69
CA THR A 34 -9.12 -0.77 -6.93
C THR A 34 -8.52 0.44 -7.65
N ARG A 35 -8.30 0.36 -8.98
CA ARG A 35 -7.80 1.50 -9.76
C ARG A 35 -8.77 2.68 -9.76
N VAL A 36 -10.07 2.43 -9.85
CA VAL A 36 -11.11 3.48 -9.73
C VAL A 36 -11.09 4.11 -8.33
N ALA A 37 -10.96 3.31 -7.27
CA ALA A 37 -10.88 3.83 -5.91
C ALA A 37 -9.63 4.72 -5.73
N LEU A 38 -8.48 4.33 -6.27
CA LEU A 38 -7.28 5.16 -6.30
C LEU A 38 -7.52 6.48 -7.06
N ALA A 39 -8.11 6.42 -8.26
CA ALA A 39 -8.43 7.61 -9.03
C ALA A 39 -9.32 8.59 -8.24
N LYS A 40 -10.35 8.08 -7.58
CA LYS A 40 -11.24 8.90 -6.74
C LYS A 40 -10.51 9.54 -5.57
N ALA A 41 -9.64 8.81 -4.90
CA ALA A 41 -8.84 9.33 -3.79
C ALA A 41 -7.86 10.43 -4.23
N LEU A 42 -7.39 10.37 -5.47
CA LEU A 42 -6.35 11.26 -6.00
C LEU A 42 -6.88 12.48 -6.78
N ILE A 43 -8.21 12.56 -6.99
CA ILE A 43 -8.79 13.60 -7.84
C ILE A 43 -8.46 15.01 -7.38
N ASN A 44 -8.43 15.24 -6.08
CA ASN A 44 -8.16 16.54 -5.45
C ASN A 44 -6.66 16.76 -5.11
N ARG A 45 -5.76 15.93 -5.62
CA ARG A 45 -4.32 16.02 -5.34
C ARG A 45 -4.01 16.07 -3.83
N PRO A 46 -4.38 15.05 -3.06
CA PRO A 46 -4.21 15.08 -1.61
C PRO A 46 -2.72 15.13 -1.22
N GLU A 47 -2.43 15.77 -0.11
CA GLU A 47 -1.10 15.74 0.53
C GLU A 47 -0.88 14.45 1.31
N LEU A 48 -1.97 13.79 1.73
CA LEU A 48 -1.97 12.52 2.45
C LEU A 48 -2.96 11.55 1.80
N LEU A 49 -2.49 10.37 1.47
CA LEU A 49 -3.28 9.25 0.95
C LEU A 49 -3.38 8.15 2.01
N LEU A 50 -4.60 7.76 2.35
CA LEU A 50 -4.88 6.67 3.28
C LEU A 50 -5.27 5.42 2.51
N LEU A 51 -4.52 4.33 2.70
CA LEU A 51 -4.75 3.05 2.04
C LEU A 51 -4.92 1.94 3.08
N ASP A 52 -6.05 1.24 3.01
CA ASP A 52 -6.36 0.10 3.86
C ASP A 52 -6.44 -1.17 2.99
N GLU A 53 -5.46 -2.06 3.16
CA GLU A 53 -5.35 -3.33 2.43
C GLU A 53 -5.53 -3.17 0.90
N PRO A 54 -4.78 -2.28 0.22
CA PRO A 54 -5.09 -1.88 -1.15
C PRO A 54 -4.93 -3.01 -2.18
N THR A 55 -4.20 -4.07 -1.86
CA THR A 55 -3.96 -5.19 -2.78
C THR A 55 -4.48 -6.54 -2.29
N ALA A 56 -5.21 -6.57 -1.16
CA ALA A 56 -5.60 -7.82 -0.49
C ALA A 56 -6.46 -8.76 -1.34
N SER A 57 -7.30 -8.22 -2.23
CA SER A 57 -8.23 -9.01 -3.06
C SER A 57 -7.75 -9.17 -4.50
N LEU A 58 -6.50 -8.81 -4.79
CA LEU A 58 -5.96 -8.81 -6.14
C LEU A 58 -5.10 -10.06 -6.41
N ASP A 59 -5.12 -10.51 -7.67
CA ASP A 59 -4.15 -11.48 -8.14
C ASP A 59 -2.71 -10.92 -8.08
N PRO A 60 -1.68 -11.77 -8.07
CA PRO A 60 -0.29 -11.34 -7.93
C PRO A 60 0.16 -10.30 -8.95
N ASP A 61 -0.22 -10.44 -10.21
CA ASP A 61 0.15 -9.53 -11.29
C ASP A 61 -0.48 -8.13 -11.10
N THR A 62 -1.78 -8.09 -10.85
CA THR A 62 -2.51 -6.83 -10.60
C THR A 62 -2.01 -6.16 -9.31
N GLY A 63 -1.75 -6.94 -8.27
CA GLY A 63 -1.18 -6.43 -7.01
C GLY A 63 0.21 -5.81 -7.21
N ASP A 64 1.07 -6.46 -7.98
CA ASP A 64 2.40 -5.93 -8.33
C ASP A 64 2.30 -4.63 -9.14
N TRP A 65 1.38 -4.57 -10.09
CA TRP A 65 1.12 -3.36 -10.86
C TRP A 65 0.70 -2.19 -9.96
N VAL A 66 -0.22 -2.42 -9.02
CA VAL A 66 -0.68 -1.39 -8.07
C VAL A 66 0.48 -0.90 -7.20
N ARG A 67 1.31 -1.81 -6.66
CA ARG A 67 2.48 -1.44 -5.85
C ARG A 67 3.48 -0.61 -6.65
N SER A 68 3.81 -1.02 -7.87
CA SER A 68 4.70 -0.26 -8.76
C SER A 68 4.14 1.13 -9.08
N TRP A 69 2.84 1.24 -9.27
CA TRP A 69 2.17 2.50 -9.52
C TRP A 69 2.25 3.42 -8.29
N LEU A 70 2.01 2.90 -7.08
CA LEU A 70 2.11 3.65 -5.83
C LEU A 70 3.53 4.15 -5.56
N GLU A 71 4.55 3.33 -5.82
CA GLU A 71 5.95 3.74 -5.71
C GLU A 71 6.26 4.94 -6.60
N ARG A 72 5.85 4.89 -7.86
CA ARG A 72 6.04 5.99 -8.82
C ARG A 72 5.27 7.25 -8.41
N TYR A 73 4.00 7.08 -8.03
CA TYR A 73 3.16 8.19 -7.61
C TYR A 73 3.75 8.92 -6.40
N ARG A 74 4.20 8.19 -5.40
CA ARG A 74 4.86 8.75 -4.22
C ARG A 74 6.12 9.54 -4.61
N ALA A 75 6.97 8.96 -5.45
CA ALA A 75 8.21 9.59 -5.88
C ALA A 75 7.95 10.88 -6.69
N GLU A 76 6.93 10.90 -7.55
CA GLU A 76 6.63 12.03 -8.43
C GLU A 76 5.83 13.13 -7.73
N SER A 77 4.89 12.78 -6.86
CA SER A 77 3.97 13.73 -6.23
C SER A 77 4.45 14.29 -4.89
N GLY A 78 5.33 13.58 -4.20
CA GLY A 78 5.70 13.88 -2.81
C GLY A 78 4.57 13.66 -1.80
N CYS A 79 3.48 13.03 -2.20
CA CYS A 79 2.34 12.71 -1.33
C CYS A 79 2.78 11.77 -0.20
N ALA A 80 2.38 12.06 1.02
CA ALA A 80 2.52 11.14 2.13
C ALA A 80 1.49 10.01 2.02
N ILE A 81 1.90 8.78 2.29
CA ILE A 81 1.02 7.61 2.24
C ILE A 81 1.01 6.93 3.61
N LEU A 82 -0.17 6.80 4.20
CA LEU A 82 -0.39 5.94 5.36
C LEU A 82 -1.06 4.65 4.88
N LEU A 83 -0.33 3.54 4.99
CA LEU A 83 -0.72 2.23 4.53
C LEU A 83 -1.01 1.30 5.70
N ALA A 84 -2.20 0.72 5.75
CA ALA A 84 -2.49 -0.42 6.61
C ALA A 84 -2.47 -1.70 5.75
N SER A 85 -1.63 -2.65 6.12
CA SER A 85 -1.52 -3.94 5.43
C SER A 85 -0.99 -5.02 6.38
N HIS A 86 -1.42 -6.25 6.17
CA HIS A 86 -0.82 -7.44 6.79
C HIS A 86 0.04 -8.24 5.80
N ASN A 87 0.16 -7.77 4.57
CA ASN A 87 1.12 -8.30 3.60
C ASN A 87 2.49 -7.67 3.85
N MET A 88 3.36 -8.38 4.54
CA MET A 88 4.66 -7.84 4.95
C MET A 88 5.60 -7.55 3.78
N ALA A 89 5.51 -8.30 2.67
CA ALA A 89 6.28 -7.99 1.46
C ALA A 89 5.86 -6.63 0.85
N GLU A 90 4.58 -6.31 0.88
CA GLU A 90 4.06 -5.00 0.47
C GLU A 90 4.56 -3.88 1.39
N VAL A 91 4.49 -4.09 2.71
CA VAL A 91 4.99 -3.14 3.71
C VAL A 91 6.48 -2.88 3.52
N GLU A 92 7.28 -3.92 3.37
CA GLU A 92 8.72 -3.84 3.16
C GLU A 92 9.08 -3.06 1.88
N ARG A 93 8.30 -3.25 0.83
CA ARG A 93 8.51 -2.59 -0.46
C ARG A 93 8.09 -1.12 -0.46
N LEU A 94 6.95 -0.78 0.16
CA LEU A 94 6.32 0.54 0.02
C LEU A 94 6.61 1.49 1.17
N CYS A 95 6.95 1.00 2.36
CA CYS A 95 7.01 1.81 3.57
C CYS A 95 8.43 2.20 3.94
N ASP A 96 8.62 3.46 4.31
CA ASP A 96 9.88 3.98 4.86
C ASP A 96 9.94 3.78 6.38
N HIS A 97 8.77 3.81 7.04
CA HIS A 97 8.62 3.63 8.47
C HIS A 97 7.43 2.74 8.77
N VAL A 98 7.59 1.80 9.68
CA VAL A 98 6.59 0.79 10.03
C VAL A 98 6.23 0.90 11.50
N LEU A 99 4.94 0.88 11.80
CA LEU A 99 4.40 0.73 13.14
C LEU A 99 3.79 -0.66 13.28
N MET A 100 4.33 -1.48 14.17
CA MET A 100 3.77 -2.81 14.46
C MET A 100 2.74 -2.70 15.58
N LEU A 101 1.50 -3.08 15.27
CA LEU A 101 0.37 -3.00 16.19
C LEU A 101 0.01 -4.39 16.71
N LYS A 102 -0.22 -4.48 18.03
CA LYS A 102 -0.76 -5.67 18.68
C LYS A 102 -1.74 -5.25 19.75
N GLN A 103 -2.97 -5.79 19.71
CA GLN A 103 -4.02 -5.49 20.68
C GLN A 103 -4.24 -3.98 20.90
N GLY A 104 -4.24 -3.21 19.79
CA GLY A 104 -4.48 -1.78 19.81
C GLY A 104 -3.30 -0.93 20.29
N GLN A 105 -2.13 -1.51 20.50
CA GLN A 105 -0.93 -0.80 20.96
C GLN A 105 0.20 -0.93 19.95
N VAL A 106 1.01 0.13 19.84
CA VAL A 106 2.26 0.09 19.09
C VAL A 106 3.29 -0.67 19.91
N VAL A 107 3.67 -1.85 19.46
CA VAL A 107 4.62 -2.72 20.17
C VAL A 107 6.05 -2.60 19.66
N ASP A 108 6.22 -2.17 18.42
CA ASP A 108 7.53 -1.83 17.84
C ASP A 108 7.35 -0.87 16.65
N GLN A 109 8.42 -0.19 16.28
CA GLN A 109 8.44 0.72 15.13
C GLN A 109 9.85 0.95 14.61
N GLY A 110 9.95 1.29 13.34
CA GLY A 110 11.22 1.62 12.69
C GLY A 110 11.14 1.47 11.18
N SER A 111 12.25 1.71 10.50
CA SER A 111 12.36 1.35 9.09
C SER A 111 12.33 -0.18 8.93
N PRO A 112 11.94 -0.70 7.75
CA PRO A 112 12.04 -2.14 7.50
C PRO A 112 13.43 -2.69 7.81
N ALA A 113 14.49 -2.04 7.35
CA ALA A 113 15.87 -2.47 7.61
C ALA A 113 16.22 -2.49 9.11
N ALA A 114 15.77 -1.47 9.86
CA ALA A 114 16.01 -1.40 11.31
C ALA A 114 15.29 -2.52 12.07
N LEU A 115 14.06 -2.85 11.68
CA LEU A 115 13.29 -3.94 12.27
C LEU A 115 13.92 -5.31 11.96
N LEU A 116 14.34 -5.53 10.71
CA LEU A 116 15.07 -6.76 10.33
C LEU A 116 16.34 -6.94 11.15
N ALA A 117 17.14 -5.88 11.28
CA ALA A 117 18.36 -5.92 12.09
C ALA A 117 18.09 -6.17 13.58
N LYS A 118 17.05 -5.51 14.13
CA LYS A 118 16.66 -5.65 15.53
C LYS A 118 16.27 -7.07 15.89
N TYR A 119 15.51 -7.74 15.02
CA TYR A 119 15.04 -9.11 15.24
C TYR A 119 15.97 -10.19 14.67
N GLY A 120 17.00 -9.80 13.91
CA GLY A 120 17.90 -10.75 13.26
C GLY A 120 17.20 -11.64 12.24
N ARG A 121 16.28 -11.06 11.46
CA ARG A 121 15.48 -11.75 10.46
C ARG A 121 15.77 -11.25 9.06
N ASP A 122 15.44 -12.07 8.06
CA ASP A 122 15.67 -11.78 6.65
C ASP A 122 14.49 -11.07 5.97
N ASP A 123 13.28 -11.24 6.52
CA ASP A 123 12.06 -10.58 6.03
C ASP A 123 11.14 -10.11 7.17
N LEU A 124 10.27 -9.14 6.86
CA LEU A 124 9.33 -8.58 7.84
C LEU A 124 8.22 -9.56 8.25
N GLU A 125 7.93 -10.59 7.47
CA GLU A 125 6.95 -11.61 7.85
C GLU A 125 7.44 -12.37 9.08
N GLU A 126 8.72 -12.73 9.14
CA GLU A 126 9.33 -13.35 10.31
C GLU A 126 9.32 -12.43 11.53
N VAL A 127 9.60 -11.12 11.33
CA VAL A 127 9.50 -10.11 12.40
C VAL A 127 8.06 -10.02 12.92
N PHE A 128 7.08 -9.96 12.03
CA PHE A 128 5.67 -9.92 12.39
C PHE A 128 5.26 -11.17 13.19
N LEU A 129 5.69 -12.35 12.79
CA LEU A 129 5.40 -13.60 13.49
C LEU A 129 6.04 -13.64 14.89
N ASP A 130 7.27 -13.13 15.03
CA ASP A 130 7.91 -13.03 16.33
C ASP A 130 7.12 -12.12 17.28
N ILE A 131 6.70 -10.94 16.82
CA ILE A 131 5.87 -10.01 17.58
C ILE A 131 4.51 -10.63 17.92
N ALA A 132 3.84 -11.27 16.95
CA ALA A 132 2.54 -11.90 17.15
C ALA A 132 2.60 -13.01 18.22
N ARG A 133 3.70 -13.76 18.26
CA ARG A 133 3.95 -14.85 19.21
C ARG A 133 4.54 -14.38 20.56
N GLY A 134 4.75 -13.07 20.72
CA GLY A 134 5.35 -12.50 21.92
C GLY A 134 6.84 -12.82 22.10
N ARG A 135 7.55 -13.16 21.03
CA ARG A 135 9.00 -13.41 21.09
C ARG A 135 9.76 -12.10 21.08
N SER A 136 10.60 -11.91 22.07
CA SER A 136 11.59 -10.84 22.09
C SER A 136 12.89 -11.30 21.42
N ARG A 137 13.78 -10.34 21.08
CA ARG A 137 15.10 -10.63 20.50
C ARG A 137 15.91 -11.65 21.31
N GLU A 138 15.74 -11.68 22.62
CA GLU A 138 16.47 -12.57 23.54
C GLU A 138 15.99 -14.02 23.45
N GLU A 139 14.79 -14.26 22.89
CA GLU A 139 14.17 -15.59 22.77
C GLU A 139 14.29 -16.18 21.36
N ILE A 140 14.91 -15.44 20.41
CA ILE A 140 15.08 -15.90 19.04
C ILE A 140 16.33 -16.78 18.95
N PRO A 141 16.21 -18.07 18.57
CA PRO A 141 17.37 -18.94 18.37
C PRO A 141 18.28 -18.38 17.27
N ALA A 142 19.55 -18.46 17.51
CA ALA A 142 20.55 -18.06 16.52
C ALA A 142 20.47 -18.91 15.24
#